data_5c0c5a254eae7048bba013c3ef5417c8
#
_entry.id   5c0c5a254eae7048bba013c3ef5417c8
#
_cell.length_a   1.000
_cell.length_b   1.000
_cell.length_c   1.000
_cell.angle_alpha   90.00
_cell.angle_beta   90.00
_cell.angle_gamma   90.00
#
_symmetry.space_group_name_H-M   'P 1'
#
loop_
_entity.id
_entity.type
_entity.pdbx_description
1 polymer ?
#
loop_
_entity_poly.entity_id
_entity_poly.type
_entity_poly.pdbx_seq_one_letter_code
_entity_poly.pdbx_strand_id
1 'polypeptide(L)'
;MNKQAHNYIFEYNDAITSGRIRAGKWIKAIYKILVEGIKNGEWVFDQKKANKAIKFIENYCHHSEGRNDLLKLELWQKAIVSAIFGILDKNTGYRQFREVFLVVARKNGKTLFAAAIMAYMAYIDGEYGAKLYCLAPKLEQADLAYDAFYQIVQQDEELSEISKKRRSDIYIQEFNTTIKKIAFNSKKSDGFNPHFVLNDEMEAWPGDQGLQLQGG
;
A
#
# COMPACT_ATOMS: atom_id res chain seq x y z
N MET A 1 2.03 -29.98 15.35
CA MET A 1 3.09 -29.38 14.51
C MET A 1 2.82 -27.88 14.45
N ASN A 2 3.60 -27.08 15.17
CA ASN A 2 3.55 -25.61 15.06
C ASN A 2 3.90 -25.24 13.63
N LYS A 3 2.95 -24.75 12.84
CA LYS A 3 3.22 -24.08 11.58
C LYS A 3 4.05 -22.85 11.94
N GLN A 4 5.35 -22.94 11.74
CA GLN A 4 6.29 -21.83 11.89
C GLN A 4 5.70 -20.67 11.09
N ALA A 5 5.44 -19.57 11.75
CA ALA A 5 4.79 -18.42 11.15
C ALA A 5 5.64 -17.95 9.95
N HIS A 6 5.06 -17.99 8.78
CA HIS A 6 5.75 -17.75 7.50
C HIS A 6 6.08 -16.27 7.35
N ASN A 7 7.38 -15.92 7.33
CA ASN A 7 7.85 -14.55 7.18
C ASN A 7 8.31 -14.29 5.74
N TYR A 8 7.50 -13.59 4.97
CA TYR A 8 7.78 -13.30 3.56
C TYR A 8 9.00 -12.39 3.33
N ILE A 9 9.41 -11.58 4.31
CA ILE A 9 10.64 -10.77 4.21
C ILE A 9 11.86 -11.70 4.18
N PHE A 10 11.90 -12.67 5.10
CA PHE A 10 12.99 -13.65 5.16
C PHE A 10 13.01 -14.55 3.93
N GLU A 11 11.84 -15.07 3.52
CA GLU A 11 11.72 -15.91 2.34
C GLU A 11 12.19 -15.21 1.06
N TYR A 12 11.77 -13.95 0.87
CA TYR A 12 12.19 -13.18 -0.29
C TYR A 12 13.68 -12.85 -0.24
N ASN A 13 14.21 -12.48 0.93
CA ASN A 13 15.66 -12.28 1.11
C ASN A 13 16.46 -13.53 0.74
N ASP A 14 16.03 -14.70 1.20
CA ASP A 14 16.71 -15.97 0.90
C ASP A 14 16.61 -16.31 -0.60
N ALA A 15 15.46 -16.03 -1.23
CA ALA A 15 15.26 -16.27 -2.65
C ALA A 15 16.18 -15.40 -3.53
N ILE A 16 16.36 -14.11 -3.18
CA ILE A 16 17.22 -13.19 -3.95
C ILE A 16 18.71 -13.38 -3.63
N THR A 17 19.05 -13.81 -2.41
CA THR A 17 20.44 -14.06 -1.99
C THR A 17 20.96 -15.35 -2.61
N SER A 18 20.15 -16.42 -2.64
CA SER A 18 20.47 -17.68 -3.29
C SER A 18 20.49 -17.64 -4.81
N GLY A 19 20.01 -16.53 -5.41
CA GLY A 19 19.89 -16.41 -6.86
C GLY A 19 18.67 -17.10 -7.47
N ARG A 20 17.78 -17.70 -6.65
CA ARG A 20 16.50 -18.29 -7.10
C ARG A 20 15.58 -17.24 -7.74
N ILE A 21 15.61 -16.02 -7.24
CA ILE A 21 14.97 -14.85 -7.85
C ILE A 21 16.06 -13.83 -8.18
N ARG A 22 16.04 -13.32 -9.41
CA ARG A 22 16.95 -12.24 -9.82
C ARG A 22 16.50 -10.92 -9.20
N ALA A 23 17.43 -10.22 -8.54
CA ALA A 23 17.19 -8.89 -7.99
C ALA A 23 18.41 -7.99 -8.16
N GLY A 24 18.15 -6.69 -8.34
CA GLY A 24 19.19 -5.67 -8.41
C GLY A 24 19.89 -5.45 -7.06
N LYS A 25 21.05 -4.80 -7.10
CA LYS A 25 21.88 -4.56 -5.90
C LYS A 25 21.14 -3.84 -4.77
N TRP A 26 20.28 -2.88 -5.12
CA TRP A 26 19.53 -2.09 -4.14
C TRP A 26 18.46 -2.91 -3.43
N ILE A 27 17.74 -3.78 -4.16
CA ILE A 27 16.76 -4.69 -3.56
C ILE A 27 17.44 -5.65 -2.59
N LYS A 28 18.58 -6.22 -2.97
CA LYS A 28 19.38 -7.09 -2.08
C LYS A 28 19.83 -6.33 -0.82
N ALA A 29 20.29 -5.09 -0.97
CA ALA A 29 20.73 -4.28 0.16
C ALA A 29 19.56 -3.96 1.13
N ILE A 30 18.40 -3.53 0.61
CA ILE A 30 17.21 -3.23 1.43
C ILE A 30 16.77 -4.47 2.21
N TYR A 31 16.57 -5.62 1.55
CA TYR A 31 16.11 -6.81 2.26
C TYR A 31 17.12 -7.37 3.26
N LYS A 32 18.42 -7.21 3.01
CA LYS A 32 19.46 -7.50 4.01
C LYS A 32 19.27 -6.63 5.26
N ILE A 33 19.09 -5.31 5.10
CA ILE A 33 18.86 -4.37 6.21
C ILE A 33 17.59 -4.75 6.98
N LEU A 34 16.48 -5.04 6.28
CA LEU A 34 15.22 -5.43 6.94
C LEU A 34 15.40 -6.70 7.78
N VAL A 35 16.07 -7.72 7.23
CA VAL A 35 16.33 -8.98 7.95
C VAL A 35 17.24 -8.76 9.14
N GLU A 36 18.32 -7.98 9.00
CA GLU A 36 19.26 -7.68 10.07
C GLU A 36 18.58 -6.87 11.19
N GLY A 37 17.81 -5.84 10.86
CA GLY A 37 17.09 -5.03 11.84
C GLY A 37 16.09 -5.84 12.67
N ILE A 38 15.36 -6.79 12.03
CA ILE A 38 14.46 -7.71 12.74
C ILE A 38 15.27 -8.67 13.63
N LYS A 39 16.35 -9.30 13.11
CA LYS A 39 17.18 -10.26 13.87
C LYS A 39 17.87 -9.62 15.06
N ASN A 40 18.34 -8.39 14.91
CA ASN A 40 19.07 -7.67 15.96
C ASN A 40 18.12 -6.99 16.99
N GLY A 41 16.81 -7.11 16.79
CA GLY A 41 15.82 -6.49 17.69
C GLY A 41 15.78 -4.95 17.61
N GLU A 42 16.23 -4.39 16.50
CA GLU A 42 16.08 -2.98 16.19
C GLU A 42 14.60 -2.66 15.98
N TRP A 43 13.88 -3.55 15.30
CA TRP A 43 12.45 -3.50 15.07
C TRP A 43 11.75 -4.79 15.56
N VAL A 44 10.46 -4.66 15.86
CA VAL A 44 9.60 -5.81 16.14
C VAL A 44 8.89 -6.23 14.86
N PHE A 45 8.81 -7.53 14.59
CA PHE A 45 8.03 -8.05 13.49
C PHE A 45 6.75 -8.72 13.97
N ASP A 46 5.61 -8.14 13.59
CA ASP A 46 4.27 -8.68 13.88
C ASP A 46 3.74 -9.45 12.66
N GLN A 47 3.87 -10.77 12.73
CA GLN A 47 3.39 -11.69 11.69
C GLN A 47 1.88 -11.60 11.46
N LYS A 48 1.10 -11.32 12.54
CA LYS A 48 -0.37 -11.27 12.43
C LYS A 48 -0.80 -10.05 11.63
N LYS A 49 -0.20 -8.89 11.89
CA LYS A 49 -0.45 -7.67 11.13
C LYS A 49 -0.06 -7.82 9.65
N ALA A 50 1.13 -8.37 9.36
CA ALA A 50 1.57 -8.66 8.00
C ALA A 50 0.59 -9.58 7.27
N ASN A 51 0.22 -10.70 7.89
CA ASN A 51 -0.68 -11.68 7.30
C ASN A 51 -2.11 -11.15 7.15
N LYS A 52 -2.57 -10.26 8.04
CA LYS A 52 -3.90 -9.62 7.94
C LYS A 52 -4.01 -8.81 6.66
N ALA A 53 -2.98 -8.01 6.35
CA ALA A 53 -2.94 -7.21 5.14
C ALA A 53 -2.87 -8.06 3.86
N ILE A 54 -2.01 -9.08 3.84
CA ILE A 54 -1.91 -10.01 2.70
C ILE A 54 -3.23 -10.74 2.46
N LYS A 55 -3.84 -11.28 3.52
CA LYS A 55 -5.11 -12.01 3.41
C LYS A 55 -6.24 -11.13 2.92
N PHE A 56 -6.32 -9.88 3.40
CA PHE A 56 -7.31 -8.94 2.89
C PHE A 56 -7.14 -8.74 1.39
N ILE A 57 -5.94 -8.42 0.94
CA ILE A 57 -5.66 -8.19 -0.48
C ILE A 57 -6.00 -9.42 -1.32
N GLU A 58 -5.61 -10.62 -0.88
CA GLU A 58 -5.85 -11.86 -1.64
C GLU A 58 -7.30 -12.37 -1.58
N ASN A 59 -8.14 -11.89 -0.65
CA ASN A 59 -9.52 -12.33 -0.50
C ASN A 59 -10.55 -11.32 -1.03
N TYR A 60 -10.21 -10.03 -1.11
CA TYR A 60 -11.14 -8.96 -1.49
C TYR A 60 -10.73 -8.19 -2.73
N CYS A 61 -9.46 -8.19 -3.12
CA CYS A 61 -9.02 -7.45 -4.28
C CYS A 61 -8.99 -8.34 -5.53
N HIS A 62 -9.60 -7.85 -6.60
CA HIS A 62 -9.66 -8.52 -7.89
C HIS A 62 -8.77 -7.84 -8.93
N HIS A 63 -8.43 -8.57 -9.97
CA HIS A 63 -7.85 -7.98 -11.16
C HIS A 63 -8.88 -7.10 -11.88
N SER A 64 -8.47 -5.93 -12.35
CA SER A 64 -9.35 -4.96 -13.01
C SER A 64 -9.23 -4.95 -14.54
N GLU A 65 -8.18 -5.59 -15.08
CA GLU A 65 -7.90 -5.62 -16.51
C GLU A 65 -7.64 -7.04 -16.98
N GLY A 66 -8.29 -7.43 -18.10
CA GLY A 66 -8.11 -8.71 -18.77
C GLY A 66 -8.69 -9.93 -18.04
N ARG A 67 -8.93 -9.84 -16.74
CA ARG A 67 -9.54 -10.88 -15.89
C ARG A 67 -10.14 -10.25 -14.63
N ASN A 68 -11.02 -11.00 -13.95
CA ASN A 68 -11.72 -10.54 -12.74
C ASN A 68 -11.54 -11.47 -11.53
N ASP A 69 -10.59 -12.41 -11.59
CA ASP A 69 -10.28 -13.29 -10.47
C ASP A 69 -9.55 -12.55 -9.34
N LEU A 70 -9.55 -13.15 -8.16
CA LEU A 70 -8.88 -12.61 -6.98
C LEU A 70 -7.38 -12.40 -7.22
N LEU A 71 -6.88 -11.26 -6.76
CA LEU A 71 -5.47 -10.91 -6.84
C LEU A 71 -4.63 -11.88 -5.99
N LYS A 72 -3.67 -12.53 -6.59
CA LYS A 72 -2.68 -13.35 -5.90
C LYS A 72 -1.34 -12.62 -5.88
N LEU A 73 -0.89 -12.26 -4.69
CA LEU A 73 0.35 -11.51 -4.52
C LEU A 73 1.57 -12.39 -4.82
N GLU A 74 2.46 -11.87 -5.64
CA GLU A 74 3.78 -12.43 -5.85
C GLU A 74 4.64 -12.32 -4.58
N LEU A 75 5.68 -13.15 -4.46
CA LEU A 75 6.53 -13.17 -3.26
C LEU A 75 7.12 -11.79 -2.92
N TRP A 76 7.55 -11.03 -3.92
CA TRP A 76 8.07 -9.68 -3.71
C TRP A 76 7.00 -8.71 -3.20
N GLN A 77 5.76 -8.84 -3.65
CA GLN A 77 4.63 -8.03 -3.16
C GLN A 77 4.28 -8.39 -1.72
N LYS A 78 4.24 -9.69 -1.40
CA LYS A 78 4.04 -10.17 -0.02
C LYS A 78 5.13 -9.66 0.92
N ALA A 79 6.38 -9.66 0.45
CA ALA A 79 7.50 -9.14 1.23
C ALA A 79 7.38 -7.63 1.49
N ILE A 80 6.94 -6.84 0.49
CA ILE A 80 6.66 -5.39 0.66
C ILE A 80 5.51 -5.17 1.65
N VAL A 81 4.37 -5.84 1.47
CA VAL A 81 3.22 -5.72 2.39
C VAL A 81 3.62 -6.12 3.81
N SER A 82 4.44 -7.18 3.95
CA SER A 82 4.96 -7.59 5.25
C SER A 82 5.88 -6.54 5.89
N ALA A 83 6.70 -5.86 5.11
CA ALA A 83 7.56 -4.78 5.61
C ALA A 83 6.73 -3.56 6.06
N ILE A 84 5.72 -3.16 5.26
CA ILE A 84 4.87 -2.00 5.58
C ILE A 84 4.06 -2.22 6.86
N PHE A 85 3.40 -3.37 6.98
CA PHE A 85 2.42 -3.61 8.04
C PHE A 85 2.93 -4.46 9.20
N GLY A 86 3.99 -5.22 8.98
CA GLY A 86 4.54 -6.14 9.98
C GLY A 86 5.74 -5.60 10.74
N ILE A 87 6.52 -4.67 10.20
CA ILE A 87 7.66 -4.08 10.93
C ILE A 87 7.19 -2.89 11.75
N LEU A 88 7.38 -3.00 13.06
CA LEU A 88 6.92 -2.01 14.04
C LEU A 88 8.11 -1.43 14.81
N ASP A 89 8.01 -0.17 15.15
CA ASP A 89 8.87 0.48 16.12
C ASP A 89 8.67 -0.17 17.50
N LYS A 90 9.75 -0.58 18.13
CA LYS A 90 9.71 -1.34 19.38
C LYS A 90 9.19 -0.54 20.58
N ASN A 91 9.27 0.79 20.54
CA ASN A 91 8.90 1.64 21.66
C ASN A 91 7.42 2.06 21.57
N THR A 92 6.96 2.35 20.34
CA THR A 92 5.61 2.89 20.11
C THR A 92 4.61 1.84 19.66
N GLY A 93 5.08 0.73 19.08
CA GLY A 93 4.24 -0.30 18.46
C GLY A 93 3.55 0.14 17.15
N TYR A 94 3.85 1.36 16.67
CA TYR A 94 3.38 1.84 15.37
C TYR A 94 4.22 1.27 14.23
N ARG A 95 3.71 1.40 12.99
CA ARG A 95 4.46 1.03 11.79
C ARG A 95 5.79 1.78 11.75
N GLN A 96 6.87 1.05 11.52
CA GLN A 96 8.21 1.63 11.40
C GLN A 96 8.31 2.51 10.15
N PHE A 97 7.77 2.03 9.03
CA PHE A 97 7.80 2.74 7.76
C PHE A 97 6.48 3.45 7.50
N ARG A 98 6.53 4.77 7.45
CA ARG A 98 5.38 5.63 7.14
C ARG A 98 5.34 6.03 5.68
N GLU A 99 6.49 5.97 5.00
CA GLU A 99 6.67 6.33 3.61
C GLU A 99 7.27 5.16 2.84
N VAL A 100 6.74 4.92 1.65
CA VAL A 100 7.20 3.82 0.79
C VAL A 100 7.35 4.33 -0.63
N PHE A 101 8.57 4.25 -1.16
CA PHE A 101 8.84 4.53 -2.56
C PHE A 101 8.96 3.22 -3.34
N LEU A 102 8.02 3.00 -4.25
CA LEU A 102 7.99 1.81 -5.09
C LEU A 102 8.35 2.15 -6.53
N VAL A 103 9.54 1.72 -6.95
CA VAL A 103 10.00 1.87 -8.33
C VAL A 103 9.91 0.50 -9.03
N VAL A 104 8.97 0.39 -9.94
CA VAL A 104 8.68 -0.86 -10.69
C VAL A 104 8.54 -0.52 -12.17
N ALA A 105 9.08 -1.37 -13.04
CA ALA A 105 8.94 -1.19 -14.47
C ALA A 105 7.47 -1.18 -14.90
N ARG A 106 7.18 -0.49 -16.00
CA ARG A 106 5.82 -0.42 -16.57
C ARG A 106 5.24 -1.82 -16.81
N LYS A 107 3.92 -1.95 -16.75
CA LYS A 107 3.13 -3.19 -16.95
C LYS A 107 3.36 -4.29 -15.89
N ASN A 108 3.84 -3.95 -14.70
CA ASN A 108 3.98 -4.86 -13.56
C ASN A 108 2.89 -4.68 -12.49
N GLY A 109 1.73 -4.13 -12.86
CA GLY A 109 0.58 -4.01 -11.95
C GLY A 109 0.77 -3.03 -10.79
N LYS A 110 1.66 -2.02 -10.93
CA LYS A 110 1.98 -1.04 -9.89
C LYS A 110 0.73 -0.36 -9.33
N THR A 111 -0.12 0.17 -10.20
CA THR A 111 -1.31 0.93 -9.82
C THR A 111 -2.34 0.06 -9.09
N LEU A 112 -2.60 -1.15 -9.60
CA LEU A 112 -3.50 -2.10 -8.93
C LEU A 112 -2.95 -2.54 -7.56
N PHE A 113 -1.66 -2.81 -7.46
CA PHE A 113 -1.03 -3.18 -6.18
C PHE A 113 -1.12 -2.04 -5.15
N ALA A 114 -0.86 -0.80 -5.56
CA ALA A 114 -1.00 0.37 -4.71
C ALA A 114 -2.46 0.63 -4.30
N ALA A 115 -3.42 0.45 -5.22
CA ALA A 115 -4.85 0.52 -4.93
C ALA A 115 -5.30 -0.57 -3.94
N ALA A 116 -4.76 -1.78 -4.03
CA ALA A 116 -5.04 -2.86 -3.08
C ALA A 116 -4.49 -2.56 -1.66
N ILE A 117 -3.30 -1.95 -1.56
CA ILE A 117 -2.79 -1.44 -0.28
C ILE A 117 -3.71 -0.34 0.27
N MET A 118 -4.15 0.59 -0.59
CA MET A 118 -5.09 1.64 -0.22
C MET A 118 -6.43 1.07 0.26
N ALA A 119 -6.93 -0.01 -0.35
CA ALA A 119 -8.14 -0.70 0.09
C ALA A 119 -7.96 -1.28 1.51
N TYR A 120 -6.85 -1.94 1.79
CA TYR A 120 -6.55 -2.39 3.14
C TYR A 120 -6.54 -1.24 4.16
N MET A 121 -5.92 -0.11 3.82
CA MET A 121 -5.90 1.09 4.67
C MET A 121 -7.30 1.68 4.90
N ALA A 122 -8.18 1.59 3.90
CA ALA A 122 -9.53 2.16 3.96
C ALA A 122 -10.50 1.31 4.80
N TYR A 123 -10.40 -0.04 4.71
CA TYR A 123 -11.38 -0.94 5.31
C TYR A 123 -10.91 -1.63 6.60
N ILE A 124 -9.59 -1.80 6.78
CA ILE A 124 -9.05 -2.70 7.82
C ILE A 124 -8.09 -2.02 8.79
N ASP A 125 -7.39 -0.99 8.37
CA ASP A 125 -6.36 -0.36 9.21
C ASP A 125 -6.93 0.34 10.46
N GLY A 126 -8.24 0.55 10.50
CA GLY A 126 -8.98 0.72 11.76
C GLY A 126 -9.10 2.15 12.27
N GLU A 127 -8.86 3.17 11.46
CA GLU A 127 -9.11 4.57 11.86
C GLU A 127 -10.52 5.02 11.44
N TYR A 128 -11.35 5.34 12.43
CA TYR A 128 -12.67 5.92 12.17
C TYR A 128 -12.55 7.36 11.66
N GLY A 129 -13.21 7.68 10.56
CA GLY A 129 -13.13 8.99 9.94
C GLY A 129 -11.87 9.20 9.08
N ALA A 130 -11.21 8.13 8.67
CA ALA A 130 -10.01 8.18 7.86
C ALA A 130 -10.23 8.94 6.53
N LYS A 131 -9.23 9.69 6.13
CA LYS A 131 -9.19 10.40 4.85
C LYS A 131 -8.05 9.86 4.01
N LEU A 132 -8.39 9.30 2.85
CA LEU A 132 -7.42 8.76 1.91
C LEU A 132 -7.42 9.58 0.62
N TYR A 133 -6.25 9.78 0.05
CA TYR A 133 -6.09 10.62 -1.13
C TYR A 133 -5.29 9.92 -2.22
N CYS A 134 -5.80 9.99 -3.46
CA CYS A 134 -5.02 9.73 -4.66
C CYS A 134 -4.53 11.08 -5.19
N LEU A 135 -3.23 11.32 -5.15
CA LEU A 135 -2.61 12.56 -5.59
C LEU A 135 -1.81 12.35 -6.88
N ALA A 136 -1.89 13.31 -7.78
CA ALA A 136 -1.01 13.41 -8.95
C ALA A 136 -0.90 14.88 -9.37
N PRO A 137 0.07 15.24 -10.24
CA PRO A 137 0.19 16.59 -10.78
C PRO A 137 -1.05 17.04 -11.56
N LYS A 138 -1.70 16.10 -12.26
CA LYS A 138 -2.94 16.33 -13.01
C LYS A 138 -4.04 15.41 -12.50
N LEU A 139 -5.29 15.88 -12.54
CA LEU A 139 -6.43 15.13 -12.04
C LEU A 139 -6.63 13.81 -12.81
N GLU A 140 -6.40 13.82 -14.13
CA GLU A 140 -6.51 12.62 -14.97
C GLU A 140 -5.51 11.52 -14.59
N GLN A 141 -4.37 11.89 -14.01
CA GLN A 141 -3.40 10.92 -13.49
C GLN A 141 -3.84 10.36 -12.13
N ALA A 142 -4.43 11.20 -11.26
CA ALA A 142 -5.00 10.75 -10.00
C ALA A 142 -6.19 9.82 -10.21
N ASP A 143 -6.91 9.96 -11.34
CA ASP A 143 -8.04 9.09 -11.72
C ASP A 143 -7.60 7.64 -11.88
N LEU A 144 -6.43 7.36 -12.40
CA LEU A 144 -5.95 5.98 -12.62
C LEU A 144 -5.93 5.16 -11.32
N ALA A 145 -5.34 5.71 -10.27
CA ALA A 145 -5.27 5.06 -8.97
C ALA A 145 -6.63 5.01 -8.27
N TYR A 146 -7.41 6.09 -8.37
CA TYR A 146 -8.75 6.20 -7.80
C TYR A 146 -9.73 5.22 -8.46
N ASP A 147 -9.70 5.10 -9.78
CA ASP A 147 -10.56 4.17 -10.51
C ASP A 147 -10.14 2.72 -10.28
N ALA A 148 -8.84 2.43 -10.16
CA ALA A 148 -8.38 1.10 -9.76
C ALA A 148 -8.90 0.71 -8.37
N PHE A 149 -8.87 1.63 -7.40
CA PHE A 149 -9.50 1.42 -6.09
C PHE A 149 -11.02 1.19 -6.20
N TYR A 150 -11.71 2.01 -6.99
CA TYR A 150 -13.16 1.88 -7.15
C TYR A 150 -13.56 0.56 -7.82
N GLN A 151 -12.76 0.08 -8.77
CA GLN A 151 -12.99 -1.23 -9.40
C GLN A 151 -12.85 -2.37 -8.39
N ILE A 152 -11.85 -2.33 -7.50
CA ILE A 152 -11.73 -3.30 -6.40
C ILE A 152 -13.03 -3.32 -5.58
N VAL A 153 -13.54 -2.13 -5.21
CA VAL A 153 -14.79 -2.01 -4.44
C VAL A 153 -15.99 -2.60 -5.19
N GLN A 154 -16.11 -2.33 -6.49
CA GLN A 154 -17.26 -2.80 -7.28
C GLN A 154 -17.27 -4.30 -7.55
N GLN A 155 -16.10 -4.94 -7.55
CA GLN A 155 -15.96 -6.36 -7.86
C GLN A 155 -16.20 -7.26 -6.65
N ASP A 156 -16.23 -6.71 -5.45
CA ASP A 156 -16.49 -7.43 -4.21
C ASP A 156 -17.82 -6.99 -3.58
N GLU A 157 -18.71 -7.94 -3.29
CA GLU A 157 -20.06 -7.65 -2.78
C GLU A 157 -20.03 -6.99 -1.40
N GLU A 158 -19.18 -7.49 -0.47
CA GLU A 158 -19.10 -6.95 0.90
C GLU A 158 -18.55 -5.52 0.88
N LEU A 159 -17.51 -5.24 0.10
CA LEU A 159 -16.96 -3.89 -0.03
C LEU A 159 -17.93 -2.93 -0.72
N SER A 160 -18.65 -3.41 -1.74
CA SER A 160 -19.61 -2.62 -2.50
C SER A 160 -20.82 -2.22 -1.66
N GLU A 161 -21.33 -3.12 -0.80
CA GLU A 161 -22.51 -2.89 0.04
C GLU A 161 -22.31 -1.72 1.01
N ILE A 162 -21.13 -1.61 1.62
CA ILE A 162 -20.81 -0.57 2.61
C ILE A 162 -20.23 0.72 2.02
N SER A 163 -20.06 0.77 0.69
CA SER A 163 -19.40 1.89 -0.01
C SER A 163 -20.31 2.60 -0.97
N LYS A 164 -20.21 3.94 -1.02
CA LYS A 164 -20.98 4.78 -1.95
C LYS A 164 -20.06 5.69 -2.75
N LYS A 165 -20.09 5.59 -4.09
CA LYS A 165 -19.50 6.61 -4.95
C LYS A 165 -20.37 7.85 -4.96
N ARG A 166 -19.84 8.96 -4.46
CA ARG A 166 -20.47 10.29 -4.48
C ARG A 166 -19.81 11.14 -5.58
N ARG A 167 -20.31 12.35 -5.78
CA ARG A 167 -19.78 13.25 -6.82
C ARG A 167 -18.30 13.57 -6.64
N SER A 168 -17.81 13.70 -5.40
CA SER A 168 -16.47 14.17 -5.07
C SER A 168 -15.57 13.11 -4.45
N ASP A 169 -16.13 11.98 -4.02
CA ASP A 169 -15.39 10.95 -3.29
C ASP A 169 -16.08 9.58 -3.34
N ILE A 170 -15.37 8.57 -2.82
CA ILE A 170 -15.96 7.30 -2.40
C ILE A 170 -16.06 7.36 -0.87
N TYR A 171 -17.22 7.02 -0.35
CA TYR A 171 -17.54 7.06 1.07
C TYR A 171 -17.86 5.68 1.60
N ILE A 172 -17.14 5.25 2.63
CA ILE A 172 -17.37 4.01 3.35
C ILE A 172 -18.13 4.37 4.62
N GLN A 173 -19.42 4.00 4.64
CA GLN A 173 -20.37 4.48 5.65
C GLN A 173 -20.03 3.94 7.05
N GLU A 174 -19.68 2.66 7.14
CA GLU A 174 -19.43 1.97 8.42
C GLU A 174 -18.29 2.60 9.20
N PHE A 175 -17.23 3.03 8.51
CA PHE A 175 -16.03 3.60 9.12
C PHE A 175 -15.94 5.13 9.00
N ASN A 176 -16.96 5.78 8.42
CA ASN A 176 -16.92 7.22 8.10
C ASN A 176 -15.69 7.63 7.29
N THR A 177 -15.18 6.73 6.47
CA THR A 177 -13.95 6.91 5.70
C THR A 177 -14.25 7.55 4.34
N THR A 178 -13.37 8.43 3.88
CA THR A 178 -13.50 9.08 2.58
C THR A 178 -12.24 8.90 1.74
N ILE A 179 -12.43 8.57 0.46
CA ILE A 179 -11.36 8.44 -0.53
C ILE A 179 -11.56 9.51 -1.60
N LYS A 180 -10.57 10.36 -1.84
CA LYS A 180 -10.63 11.46 -2.80
C LYS A 180 -9.48 11.42 -3.77
N LYS A 181 -9.71 11.88 -4.99
CA LYS A 181 -8.68 12.22 -5.97
C LYS A 181 -8.43 13.71 -5.97
N ILE A 182 -7.18 14.13 -6.01
CA ILE A 182 -6.78 15.53 -5.94
C ILE A 182 -5.64 15.78 -6.90
N ALA A 183 -5.78 16.82 -7.74
CA ALA A 183 -4.64 17.40 -8.42
C ALA A 183 -3.86 18.25 -7.42
N PHE A 184 -2.56 18.01 -7.32
CA PHE A 184 -1.72 18.74 -6.37
C PHE A 184 -1.65 20.22 -6.71
N ASN A 185 -1.96 21.05 -5.72
CA ASN A 185 -1.76 22.50 -5.78
C ASN A 185 -1.25 22.95 -4.40
N SER A 186 0.01 23.36 -4.34
CA SER A 186 0.68 23.77 -3.10
C SER A 186 -0.07 24.79 -2.26
N LYS A 187 -0.83 25.68 -2.90
CA LYS A 187 -1.60 26.74 -2.23
C LYS A 187 -2.90 26.27 -1.57
N LYS A 188 -3.34 25.03 -1.81
CA LYS A 188 -4.58 24.45 -1.29
C LYS A 188 -4.37 23.22 -0.40
N SER A 189 -3.12 22.87 -0.11
CA SER A 189 -2.77 21.66 0.64
C SER A 189 -2.79 21.87 2.16
N ASP A 190 -2.92 23.09 2.63
CA ASP A 190 -3.00 23.40 4.05
C ASP A 190 -4.32 22.86 4.65
N GLY A 191 -4.22 22.12 5.75
CA GLY A 191 -5.38 21.56 6.46
C GLY A 191 -5.77 20.13 6.08
N PHE A 192 -5.01 19.43 5.24
CA PHE A 192 -5.17 18.00 5.07
C PHE A 192 -4.61 17.24 6.27
N ASN A 193 -5.40 16.32 6.82
CA ASN A 193 -4.95 15.33 7.79
C ASN A 193 -5.17 13.94 7.17
N PRO A 194 -4.26 13.46 6.32
CA PRO A 194 -4.43 12.20 5.63
C PRO A 194 -4.07 11.02 6.52
N HIS A 195 -4.92 10.00 6.51
CA HIS A 195 -4.56 8.68 7.01
C HIS A 195 -3.67 7.91 6.02
N PHE A 196 -3.92 8.11 4.72
CA PHE A 196 -3.13 7.52 3.65
C PHE A 196 -3.12 8.41 2.40
N VAL A 197 -1.96 8.49 1.76
CA VAL A 197 -1.77 9.20 0.50
C VAL A 197 -1.11 8.27 -0.51
N LEU A 198 -1.73 8.13 -1.66
CA LEU A 198 -1.16 7.44 -2.81
C LEU A 198 -0.73 8.45 -3.86
N ASN A 199 0.59 8.60 -4.02
CA ASN A 199 1.18 9.41 -5.07
C ASN A 199 1.57 8.48 -6.23
N ASP A 200 0.87 8.56 -7.36
CA ASP A 200 1.27 7.86 -8.58
C ASP A 200 2.00 8.81 -9.54
N GLU A 201 2.77 8.25 -10.47
CA GLU A 201 3.53 8.98 -11.49
C GLU A 201 4.43 10.11 -10.91
N MET A 202 5.20 9.81 -9.86
CA MET A 202 6.09 10.76 -9.19
C MET A 202 7.10 11.44 -10.14
N GLU A 203 7.46 10.79 -11.24
CA GLU A 203 8.33 11.34 -12.28
C GLU A 203 7.75 12.56 -13.02
N ALA A 204 6.43 12.70 -13.00
CA ALA A 204 5.71 13.79 -13.65
C ALA A 204 5.55 15.04 -12.75
N TRP A 205 6.01 14.98 -11.50
CA TRP A 205 5.90 16.09 -10.56
C TRP A 205 6.95 17.17 -10.86
N PRO A 206 6.55 18.44 -10.98
CA PRO A 206 7.49 19.52 -11.25
C PRO A 206 8.35 19.82 -10.00
N GLY A 207 9.67 19.69 -10.11
CA GLY A 207 10.65 20.07 -9.10
C GLY A 207 10.48 19.32 -7.75
N ASP A 208 10.71 20.02 -6.64
CA ASP A 208 10.70 19.47 -5.28
C ASP A 208 9.29 19.29 -4.68
N GLN A 209 8.24 19.52 -5.44
CA GLN A 209 6.85 19.53 -4.91
C GLN A 209 6.39 18.17 -4.40
N GLY A 210 6.92 17.08 -4.93
CA GLY A 210 6.63 15.72 -4.43
C GLY A 210 7.15 15.44 -3.02
N LEU A 211 8.18 16.20 -2.57
CA LEU A 211 8.79 16.05 -1.26
C LEU A 211 8.14 16.95 -0.18
N GLN A 212 7.45 18.02 -0.57
CA GLN A 212 6.86 18.99 0.36
C GLN A 212 5.62 18.48 1.10
N LEU A 213 4.98 17.39 0.63
CA LEU A 213 3.83 16.77 1.31
C LEU A 213 4.21 15.91 2.52
N GLN A 214 5.49 15.70 2.78
CA GLN A 214 6.02 14.78 3.79
C GLN A 214 6.42 15.48 5.10
N GLY A 215 6.35 16.81 5.17
CA GLY A 215 6.90 17.64 6.26
C GLY A 215 5.86 18.39 7.11
N GLY A 216 4.61 17.92 7.18
CA GLY A 216 3.56 18.50 7.99
C GLY A 216 3.20 17.65 9.20
#